data_caea8c09355302bd469d15e1791208ad
#
_entry.id   caea8c09355302bd469d15e1791208ad
#
_cell.length_a   1.000
_cell.length_b   1.000
_cell.length_c   1.000
_cell.angle_alpha   90.00
_cell.angle_beta   90.00
_cell.angle_gamma   90.00
#
_symmetry.space_group_name_H-M   'P 1'
#
loop_
_entity.id
_entity.type
_entity.pdbx_description
1 polymer ?
#
loop_
_entity_poly.entity_id
_entity_poly.type
_entity_poly.pdbx_seq_one_letter_code
_entity_poly.pdbx_strand_id
1 'polypeptide(L)'
;MIDHKITLYHANWSFCSQMVRVALSEKGLVFNKNHIKLCDLYPEGENIDKDFLAINPLATVPAIKIDETIICGSEEIIYQLNKLDGENDINLYPRHIDINEIRLKASDTTISEGVKFASTLGTIIPVFSSPLIQHMVKKLPFSSILKILKKHPRKDRKMIFLAMYFGNPTKKFPNMGIKNYVKEILKLEKTFSDGREFFFNSFSHVDINLMCVFNRLIDVGLEPTILSNRTPHLSRYWNNLKLRDSYKIGILNYYTEKEEKVLHEFHMNNDSSVLDKILKEIDLVEVNE
;
A
#
# COMPACT_ATOMS: atom_id res chain seq x y z
N MET A 1 -16.15 -23.08 -15.13
CA MET A 1 -15.67 -21.72 -14.74
C MET A 1 -16.12 -20.75 -15.82
N ILE A 2 -16.68 -19.61 -15.44
CA ILE A 2 -16.98 -18.52 -16.40
C ILE A 2 -15.64 -17.81 -16.64
N ASP A 3 -15.24 -17.70 -17.90
CA ASP A 3 -14.00 -17.01 -18.27
C ASP A 3 -14.28 -15.50 -18.35
N HIS A 4 -13.90 -14.75 -17.29
CA HIS A 4 -14.05 -13.32 -17.22
C HIS A 4 -12.88 -12.60 -17.90
N LYS A 5 -13.16 -11.61 -18.73
CA LYS A 5 -12.14 -10.75 -19.30
C LYS A 5 -11.75 -9.67 -18.29
N ILE A 6 -10.60 -9.85 -17.64
CA ILE A 6 -10.12 -8.94 -16.59
C ILE A 6 -9.00 -8.05 -17.15
N THR A 7 -9.10 -6.73 -16.94
CA THR A 7 -8.03 -5.78 -17.24
C THR A 7 -7.77 -4.91 -16.01
N LEU A 8 -6.54 -4.96 -15.48
CA LEU A 8 -6.10 -4.18 -14.34
C LEU A 8 -5.32 -2.93 -14.80
N TYR A 9 -5.82 -1.76 -14.43
CA TYR A 9 -5.12 -0.48 -14.54
C TYR A 9 -4.38 -0.22 -13.22
N HIS A 10 -3.05 -0.26 -13.26
CA HIS A 10 -2.22 -0.26 -12.06
C HIS A 10 -0.95 0.57 -12.26
N ALA A 11 -0.29 0.93 -11.17
CA ALA A 11 1.10 1.37 -11.21
C ALA A 11 1.98 0.40 -10.43
N ASN A 12 3.21 0.17 -10.91
CA ASN A 12 4.12 -0.82 -10.38
C ASN A 12 4.28 -0.68 -8.86
N TRP A 13 4.59 0.51 -8.40
CA TRP A 13 4.90 0.80 -7.02
C TRP A 13 3.72 1.31 -6.18
N SER A 14 2.52 1.39 -6.75
CA SER A 14 1.32 1.80 -6.02
C SER A 14 0.93 0.77 -4.97
N PHE A 15 0.89 1.20 -3.70
CA PHE A 15 0.49 0.42 -2.54
C PHE A 15 -0.86 -0.31 -2.73
N CYS A 16 -1.89 0.42 -3.15
CA CYS A 16 -3.21 -0.18 -3.40
C CYS A 16 -3.22 -1.10 -4.64
N SER A 17 -2.35 -0.83 -5.65
CA SER A 17 -2.22 -1.74 -6.80
C SER A 17 -1.54 -3.05 -6.42
N GLN A 18 -0.59 -3.02 -5.48
CA GLN A 18 0.02 -4.22 -4.92
C GLN A 18 -1.04 -5.14 -4.30
N MET A 19 -1.95 -4.59 -3.49
CA MET A 19 -3.05 -5.33 -2.86
C MET A 19 -3.90 -6.09 -3.89
N VAL A 20 -4.30 -5.42 -4.96
CA VAL A 20 -5.14 -6.04 -6.01
C VAL A 20 -4.37 -7.13 -6.77
N ARG A 21 -3.07 -6.90 -7.07
CA ARG A 21 -2.25 -7.91 -7.74
C ARG A 21 -2.03 -9.16 -6.88
N VAL A 22 -1.84 -8.97 -5.57
CA VAL A 22 -1.77 -10.09 -4.61
C VAL A 22 -3.08 -10.86 -4.59
N ALA A 23 -4.23 -10.16 -4.51
CA ALA A 23 -5.55 -10.81 -4.54
C ALA A 23 -5.79 -11.61 -5.83
N LEU A 24 -5.44 -11.05 -6.99
CA LEU A 24 -5.52 -11.73 -8.29
C LEU A 24 -4.66 -12.99 -8.32
N SER A 25 -3.42 -12.91 -7.80
CA SER A 25 -2.50 -14.02 -7.70
C SER A 25 -3.01 -15.12 -6.75
N GLU A 26 -3.51 -14.74 -5.57
CA GLU A 26 -4.07 -15.69 -4.59
C GLU A 26 -5.27 -16.45 -5.15
N LYS A 27 -6.13 -15.76 -5.88
CA LYS A 27 -7.29 -16.37 -6.56
C LYS A 27 -6.92 -17.19 -7.80
N GLY A 28 -5.69 -17.08 -8.33
CA GLY A 28 -5.32 -17.68 -9.61
C GLY A 28 -6.10 -17.10 -10.80
N LEU A 29 -6.42 -15.79 -10.75
CA LEU A 29 -7.17 -15.13 -11.83
C LEU A 29 -6.23 -14.56 -12.89
N VAL A 30 -6.47 -14.93 -14.14
CA VAL A 30 -5.72 -14.38 -15.29
C VAL A 30 -6.24 -12.99 -15.63
N PHE A 31 -5.35 -12.06 -15.91
CA PHE A 31 -5.71 -10.69 -16.22
C PHE A 31 -4.73 -10.01 -17.17
N ASN A 32 -5.23 -9.04 -17.95
CA ASN A 32 -4.43 -8.14 -18.75
C ASN A 32 -3.90 -6.98 -17.87
N LYS A 33 -2.61 -6.64 -18.04
CA LYS A 33 -1.93 -5.58 -17.28
C LYS A 33 -1.92 -4.30 -18.11
N ASN A 34 -2.40 -3.21 -17.54
CA ASN A 34 -2.27 -1.87 -18.11
C ASN A 34 -1.57 -0.97 -17.09
N HIS A 35 -0.25 -0.78 -17.30
CA HIS A 35 0.56 0.06 -16.41
C HIS A 35 0.27 1.54 -16.69
N ILE A 36 -0.11 2.28 -15.65
CA ILE A 36 -0.38 3.72 -15.67
C ILE A 36 0.81 4.46 -15.06
N LYS A 37 1.47 5.28 -15.85
CA LYS A 37 2.59 6.12 -15.41
C LYS A 37 2.06 7.27 -14.54
N LEU A 38 2.21 7.13 -13.22
CA LEU A 38 1.70 8.12 -12.27
C LEU A 38 2.48 9.43 -12.33
N CYS A 39 1.77 10.53 -12.14
CA CYS A 39 2.32 11.89 -12.22
C CYS A 39 3.30 12.25 -11.08
N ASP A 40 3.44 11.42 -10.06
CA ASP A 40 4.40 11.58 -8.95
C ASP A 40 5.79 10.97 -9.25
N LEU A 41 5.87 10.08 -10.24
CA LEU A 41 7.12 9.41 -10.63
C LEU A 41 7.47 9.61 -12.10
N TYR A 42 6.46 9.83 -12.95
CA TYR A 42 6.64 9.89 -14.40
C TYR A 42 6.23 11.26 -14.98
N PRO A 43 7.10 11.87 -15.82
CA PRO A 43 6.76 13.13 -16.48
C PRO A 43 5.49 13.06 -17.34
N GLU A 44 5.20 11.88 -17.91
CA GLU A 44 4.00 11.65 -18.72
C GLU A 44 2.73 11.87 -17.91
N GLY A 45 2.68 11.37 -16.65
CA GLY A 45 1.54 11.55 -15.77
C GLY A 45 0.23 11.09 -16.41
N GLU A 46 0.17 9.83 -16.86
CA GLU A 46 -0.98 9.29 -17.61
C GLU A 46 -2.26 9.27 -16.76
N ASN A 47 -2.12 9.12 -15.43
CA ASN A 47 -3.26 9.12 -14.51
C ASN A 47 -4.07 10.41 -14.50
N ILE A 48 -3.52 11.52 -14.98
CA ILE A 48 -4.20 12.82 -15.09
C ILE A 48 -4.55 13.20 -16.54
N ASP A 49 -4.43 12.27 -17.47
CA ASP A 49 -4.87 12.46 -18.85
C ASP A 49 -6.32 11.99 -19.06
N LYS A 50 -6.98 12.52 -20.08
CA LYS A 50 -8.42 12.33 -20.33
C LYS A 50 -8.81 10.85 -20.42
N ASP A 51 -7.98 10.02 -21.04
CA ASP A 51 -8.29 8.60 -21.25
C ASP A 51 -8.38 7.84 -19.94
N PHE A 52 -7.44 8.07 -19.02
CA PHE A 52 -7.52 7.43 -17.70
C PHE A 52 -8.58 8.08 -16.79
N LEU A 53 -8.79 9.40 -16.89
CA LEU A 53 -9.85 10.08 -16.13
C LEU A 53 -11.25 9.62 -16.54
N ALA A 54 -11.43 9.09 -17.76
CA ALA A 54 -12.69 8.45 -18.17
C ALA A 54 -12.89 7.09 -17.47
N ILE A 55 -11.82 6.41 -17.04
CA ILE A 55 -11.85 5.15 -16.28
C ILE A 55 -11.99 5.44 -14.78
N ASN A 56 -11.15 6.33 -14.24
CA ASN A 56 -11.20 6.74 -12.85
C ASN A 56 -11.07 8.27 -12.70
N PRO A 57 -12.19 8.99 -12.49
CA PRO A 57 -12.20 10.44 -12.35
C PRO A 57 -11.37 10.98 -11.18
N LEU A 58 -11.02 10.14 -10.19
CA LEU A 58 -10.17 10.53 -9.05
C LEU A 58 -8.67 10.53 -9.39
N ALA A 59 -8.29 10.11 -10.61
CA ALA A 59 -6.89 10.00 -11.04
C ALA A 59 -6.04 9.06 -10.16
N THR A 60 -6.64 8.04 -9.55
CA THR A 60 -5.97 7.07 -8.69
C THR A 60 -5.94 5.67 -9.30
N VAL A 61 -4.96 4.88 -8.91
CA VAL A 61 -4.89 3.45 -9.21
C VAL A 61 -4.96 2.66 -7.90
N PRO A 62 -5.50 1.42 -7.92
CA PRO A 62 -5.94 0.65 -9.06
C PRO A 62 -7.36 1.00 -9.52
N ALA A 63 -7.62 0.69 -10.79
CA ALA A 63 -8.95 0.45 -11.33
C ALA A 63 -8.93 -0.90 -12.07
N ILE A 64 -10.04 -1.60 -12.11
CA ILE A 64 -10.16 -2.88 -12.81
C ILE A 64 -11.40 -2.85 -13.71
N LYS A 65 -11.27 -3.43 -14.90
CA LYS A 65 -12.40 -3.72 -15.75
C LYS A 65 -12.62 -5.24 -15.75
N ILE A 66 -13.79 -5.68 -15.30
CA ILE A 66 -14.23 -7.08 -15.35
C ILE A 66 -15.39 -7.11 -16.34
N ASP A 67 -15.18 -7.76 -17.48
CA ASP A 67 -16.06 -7.73 -18.64
C ASP A 67 -16.33 -6.26 -19.06
N GLU A 68 -17.55 -5.76 -18.89
CA GLU A 68 -17.88 -4.36 -19.20
C GLU A 68 -17.95 -3.44 -17.97
N THR A 69 -17.73 -4.00 -16.76
CA THR A 69 -17.86 -3.24 -15.50
C THR A 69 -16.51 -2.69 -15.05
N ILE A 70 -16.44 -1.38 -14.80
CA ILE A 70 -15.26 -0.73 -14.20
C ILE A 70 -15.49 -0.57 -12.70
N ILE A 71 -14.48 -0.98 -11.91
CA ILE A 71 -14.48 -0.89 -10.45
C ILE A 71 -13.21 -0.15 -10.03
N CYS A 72 -13.32 0.80 -9.11
CA CYS A 72 -12.22 1.59 -8.59
C CYS A 72 -12.08 1.41 -7.07
N GLY A 73 -10.84 1.53 -6.57
CA GLY A 73 -10.52 1.35 -5.16
C GLY A 73 -10.21 -0.10 -4.79
N SER A 74 -9.07 -0.31 -4.14
CA SER A 74 -8.53 -1.67 -3.86
C SER A 74 -9.48 -2.54 -3.04
N GLU A 75 -10.16 -1.98 -2.04
CA GLU A 75 -11.07 -2.74 -1.18
C GLU A 75 -12.26 -3.31 -1.96
N GLU A 76 -12.93 -2.45 -2.74
CA GLU A 76 -14.08 -2.90 -3.53
C GLU A 76 -13.65 -3.87 -4.62
N ILE A 77 -12.51 -3.61 -5.26
CA ILE A 77 -11.95 -4.53 -6.27
C ILE A 77 -11.72 -5.91 -5.64
N ILE A 78 -11.04 -6.00 -4.50
CA ILE A 78 -10.74 -7.29 -3.85
C ILE A 78 -12.04 -8.00 -3.43
N TYR A 79 -13.02 -7.24 -2.94
CA TYR A 79 -14.33 -7.80 -2.61
C TYR A 79 -15.04 -8.40 -3.82
N GLN A 80 -14.99 -7.74 -4.98
CA GLN A 80 -15.59 -8.28 -6.21
C GLN A 80 -14.79 -9.46 -6.76
N LEU A 81 -13.43 -9.39 -6.74
CA LEU A 81 -12.59 -10.52 -7.14
C LEU A 81 -12.86 -11.78 -6.31
N ASN A 82 -13.17 -11.63 -5.01
CA ASN A 82 -13.47 -12.77 -4.16
C ASN A 82 -14.71 -13.56 -4.61
N LYS A 83 -15.63 -12.93 -5.34
CA LYS A 83 -16.85 -13.57 -5.87
C LYS A 83 -16.60 -14.37 -7.14
N LEU A 84 -15.45 -14.17 -7.79
CA LEU A 84 -15.11 -14.87 -9.03
C LEU A 84 -14.50 -16.22 -8.71
N ASP A 85 -14.79 -17.20 -9.56
CA ASP A 85 -14.14 -18.50 -9.54
C ASP A 85 -12.75 -18.38 -10.19
N GLY A 86 -11.70 -18.64 -9.43
CA GLY A 86 -10.33 -18.69 -9.90
C GLY A 86 -9.78 -20.12 -9.93
N GLU A 87 -8.54 -20.29 -10.38
CA GLU A 87 -7.86 -21.59 -10.34
C GLU A 87 -7.64 -22.07 -8.90
N ASN A 88 -7.46 -21.13 -7.97
CA ASN A 88 -7.30 -21.42 -6.55
C ASN A 88 -8.63 -21.24 -5.83
N ASP A 89 -9.05 -22.28 -5.10
CA ASP A 89 -10.24 -22.21 -4.24
C ASP A 89 -9.94 -21.53 -2.92
N ILE A 90 -9.55 -20.23 -2.99
CA ILE A 90 -9.32 -19.40 -1.83
C ILE A 90 -10.44 -18.38 -1.63
N ASN A 91 -10.96 -18.32 -0.41
CA ASN A 91 -11.92 -17.30 0.00
C ASN A 91 -11.23 -16.22 0.85
N LEU A 92 -11.06 -15.03 0.27
CA LEU A 92 -10.43 -13.89 0.94
C LEU A 92 -11.31 -13.26 2.05
N TYR A 93 -12.56 -13.75 2.16
CA TYR A 93 -13.52 -13.42 3.22
C TYR A 93 -14.00 -14.72 3.90
N PRO A 94 -13.19 -15.36 4.77
CA PRO A 94 -13.50 -16.65 5.39
C PRO A 94 -14.90 -16.68 6.01
N ARG A 95 -15.70 -17.70 5.69
CA ARG A 95 -17.13 -17.79 6.05
C ARG A 95 -17.40 -17.84 7.55
N HIS A 96 -16.41 -18.23 8.36
CA HIS A 96 -16.53 -18.33 9.83
C HIS A 96 -16.33 -16.99 10.54
N ILE A 97 -16.00 -15.91 9.79
CA ILE A 97 -15.83 -14.54 10.30
C ILE A 97 -16.91 -13.65 9.70
N ASP A 98 -17.44 -12.72 10.47
CA ASP A 98 -18.36 -11.71 9.94
C ASP A 98 -17.65 -10.88 8.86
N ILE A 99 -18.26 -10.79 7.69
CA ILE A 99 -17.72 -10.03 6.56
C ILE A 99 -17.49 -8.55 6.90
N ASN A 100 -18.33 -7.98 7.76
CA ASN A 100 -18.19 -6.59 8.21
C ASN A 100 -16.95 -6.42 9.10
N GLU A 101 -16.61 -7.43 9.90
CA GLU A 101 -15.38 -7.44 10.69
C GLU A 101 -14.16 -7.46 9.78
N ILE A 102 -14.14 -8.32 8.77
CA ILE A 102 -13.04 -8.38 7.80
C ILE A 102 -12.90 -7.05 7.07
N ARG A 103 -14.01 -6.46 6.60
CA ARG A 103 -14.01 -5.17 5.89
C ARG A 103 -13.52 -4.03 6.78
N LEU A 104 -13.93 -3.99 8.05
CA LEU A 104 -13.48 -2.98 9.00
C LEU A 104 -11.97 -3.09 9.22
N LYS A 105 -11.44 -4.30 9.43
CA LYS A 105 -9.99 -4.50 9.60
C LYS A 105 -9.20 -4.23 8.31
N ALA A 106 -9.76 -4.58 7.16
CA ALA A 106 -9.15 -4.23 5.87
C ALA A 106 -9.07 -2.70 5.69
N SER A 107 -10.13 -1.97 6.06
CA SER A 107 -10.13 -0.50 5.96
C SER A 107 -9.13 0.17 6.91
N ASP A 108 -8.83 -0.42 8.07
CA ASP A 108 -7.77 0.05 8.98
C ASP A 108 -6.36 -0.14 8.40
N THR A 109 -6.19 -1.04 7.45
CA THR A 109 -4.90 -1.42 6.86
C THR A 109 -4.68 -0.89 5.44
N THR A 110 -5.64 -0.14 4.88
CA THR A 110 -5.54 0.53 3.58
C THR A 110 -5.88 2.01 3.65
N ILE A 111 -5.78 2.73 2.52
CA ILE A 111 -6.14 4.14 2.41
C ILE A 111 -7.66 4.22 2.20
N SER A 112 -8.41 4.41 3.27
CA SER A 112 -9.89 4.49 3.23
C SER A 112 -10.38 5.93 3.39
N GLU A 113 -11.47 6.27 2.66
CA GLU A 113 -12.10 7.58 2.77
C GLU A 113 -12.75 7.76 4.16
N GLY A 114 -12.70 8.98 4.67
CA GLY A 114 -13.29 9.33 5.97
C GLY A 114 -12.47 8.93 7.19
N VAL A 115 -11.40 8.14 7.04
CA VAL A 115 -10.50 7.78 8.13
C VAL A 115 -9.55 8.94 8.44
N LYS A 116 -9.40 9.26 9.73
CA LYS A 116 -8.52 10.34 10.18
C LYS A 116 -7.07 10.09 9.75
N PHE A 117 -6.42 11.13 9.25
CA PHE A 117 -5.01 11.09 8.84
C PHE A 117 -4.10 10.62 9.99
N ALA A 118 -3.17 9.70 9.68
CA ALA A 118 -2.21 9.12 10.61
C ALA A 118 -2.82 8.42 11.85
N SER A 119 -4.04 7.86 11.76
CA SER A 119 -4.72 7.20 12.88
C SER A 119 -4.73 5.67 12.81
N THR A 120 -4.67 5.10 11.61
CA THR A 120 -4.64 3.65 11.35
C THR A 120 -3.42 3.31 10.50
N LEU A 121 -3.04 2.03 10.42
CA LEU A 121 -1.90 1.62 9.58
C LEU A 121 -2.04 2.12 8.14
N GLY A 122 -3.22 1.96 7.55
CA GLY A 122 -3.49 2.41 6.18
C GLY A 122 -3.31 3.91 5.95
N THR A 123 -3.57 4.75 6.97
CA THR A 123 -3.38 6.21 6.90
C THR A 123 -2.01 6.67 7.39
N ILE A 124 -1.27 5.84 8.13
CA ILE A 124 0.11 6.08 8.59
C ILE A 124 1.11 5.78 7.46
N ILE A 125 0.91 4.71 6.69
CA ILE A 125 1.82 4.32 5.61
C ILE A 125 2.05 5.44 4.57
N PRO A 126 1.04 6.18 4.09
CA PRO A 126 1.26 7.35 3.24
C PRO A 126 2.11 8.44 3.90
N VAL A 127 1.98 8.61 5.24
CA VAL A 127 2.78 9.57 6.01
C VAL A 127 4.25 9.19 5.99
N PHE A 128 4.56 7.92 6.26
CA PHE A 128 5.93 7.38 6.22
C PHE A 128 6.49 7.31 4.80
N SER A 129 5.63 7.14 3.79
CA SER A 129 6.03 7.16 2.38
C SER A 129 6.27 8.58 1.85
N SER A 130 5.86 9.63 2.58
CA SER A 130 5.90 11.00 2.08
C SER A 130 7.31 11.52 1.74
N PRO A 131 8.40 11.17 2.48
CA PRO A 131 9.76 11.54 2.09
C PRO A 131 10.20 10.90 0.76
N LEU A 132 9.83 9.64 0.54
CA LEU A 132 10.13 8.93 -0.70
C LEU A 132 9.34 9.53 -1.89
N ILE A 133 8.06 9.82 -1.71
CA ILE A 133 7.24 10.51 -2.73
C ILE A 133 7.84 11.88 -3.04
N GLN A 134 8.29 12.64 -2.04
CA GLN A 134 8.94 13.92 -2.25
C GLN A 134 10.25 13.76 -3.04
N HIS A 135 11.05 12.73 -2.74
CA HIS A 135 12.27 12.43 -3.49
C HIS A 135 11.96 12.22 -4.98
N MET A 136 10.88 11.50 -5.31
CA MET A 136 10.41 11.30 -6.69
C MET A 136 9.94 12.60 -7.33
N VAL A 137 9.06 13.33 -6.66
CA VAL A 137 8.47 14.58 -7.18
C VAL A 137 9.53 15.63 -7.47
N LYS A 138 10.58 15.75 -6.64
CA LYS A 138 11.69 16.70 -6.85
C LYS A 138 12.53 16.40 -8.10
N LYS A 139 12.49 15.17 -8.60
CA LYS A 139 13.18 14.77 -9.85
C LYS A 139 12.39 15.05 -11.11
N LEU A 140 11.10 15.38 -10.97
CA LEU A 140 10.29 15.71 -12.13
C LEU A 140 10.70 17.08 -12.74
N PRO A 141 10.63 17.25 -14.05
CA PRO A 141 10.79 18.56 -14.66
C PRO A 141 9.65 19.49 -14.25
N PHE A 142 9.91 20.79 -14.15
CA PHE A 142 8.92 21.79 -13.73
C PHE A 142 7.65 21.78 -14.60
N SER A 143 7.78 21.46 -15.87
CA SER A 143 6.63 21.27 -16.79
C SER A 143 5.63 20.21 -16.30
N SER A 144 6.12 19.14 -15.65
CA SER A 144 5.25 18.11 -15.04
C SER A 144 4.46 18.67 -13.88
N ILE A 145 5.07 19.51 -13.04
CA ILE A 145 4.37 20.17 -11.94
C ILE A 145 3.28 21.11 -12.49
N LEU A 146 3.56 21.85 -13.55
CA LEU A 146 2.54 22.68 -14.21
C LEU A 146 1.39 21.82 -14.80
N LYS A 147 1.73 20.65 -15.40
CA LYS A 147 0.73 19.69 -15.87
C LYS A 147 -0.17 19.21 -14.72
N ILE A 148 0.42 18.84 -13.57
CA ILE A 148 -0.30 18.43 -12.37
C ILE A 148 -1.25 19.54 -11.88
N LEU A 149 -0.74 20.77 -11.73
CA LEU A 149 -1.52 21.92 -11.27
C LEU A 149 -2.71 22.21 -12.21
N LYS A 150 -2.52 22.04 -13.53
CA LYS A 150 -3.57 22.27 -14.52
C LYS A 150 -4.60 21.13 -14.56
N LYS A 151 -4.15 19.87 -14.61
CA LYS A 151 -4.99 18.73 -14.99
C LYS A 151 -5.47 17.87 -13.80
N HIS A 152 -4.74 17.82 -12.67
CA HIS A 152 -5.13 16.92 -11.59
C HIS A 152 -6.52 17.31 -11.05
N PRO A 153 -7.49 16.36 -10.91
CA PRO A 153 -8.85 16.69 -10.49
C PRO A 153 -8.94 17.14 -9.02
N ARG A 154 -8.05 16.61 -8.17
CA ARG A 154 -8.07 16.86 -6.73
C ARG A 154 -7.21 18.07 -6.36
N LYS A 155 -7.84 19.09 -5.75
CA LYS A 155 -7.17 20.33 -5.31
C LYS A 155 -6.12 20.08 -4.22
N ASP A 156 -6.42 19.20 -3.25
CA ASP A 156 -5.49 18.81 -2.18
C ASP A 156 -4.19 18.25 -2.76
N ARG A 157 -4.27 17.39 -3.77
CA ARG A 157 -3.08 16.80 -4.43
C ARG A 157 -2.26 17.84 -5.16
N LYS A 158 -2.88 18.80 -5.85
CA LYS A 158 -2.17 19.92 -6.49
C LYS A 158 -1.29 20.67 -5.49
N MET A 159 -1.86 21.01 -4.33
CA MET A 159 -1.14 21.73 -3.27
C MET A 159 -0.02 20.91 -2.65
N ILE A 160 -0.27 19.61 -2.40
CA ILE A 160 0.73 18.70 -1.85
C ILE A 160 1.93 18.58 -2.80
N PHE A 161 1.71 18.33 -4.10
CA PHE A 161 2.79 18.19 -5.08
C PHE A 161 3.58 19.50 -5.24
N LEU A 162 2.91 20.64 -5.25
CA LEU A 162 3.57 21.94 -5.28
C LEU A 162 4.46 22.16 -4.04
N ALA A 163 3.93 21.85 -2.87
CA ALA A 163 4.67 21.95 -1.61
C ALA A 163 5.87 20.99 -1.54
N MET A 164 5.71 19.75 -2.06
CA MET A 164 6.79 18.76 -2.14
C MET A 164 7.89 19.19 -3.11
N TYR A 165 7.53 19.83 -4.21
CA TYR A 165 8.49 20.25 -5.23
C TYR A 165 9.37 21.42 -4.74
N PHE A 166 8.77 22.47 -4.18
CA PHE A 166 9.49 23.69 -3.76
C PHE A 166 9.94 23.68 -2.30
N GLY A 167 9.23 22.97 -1.45
CA GLY A 167 9.47 22.96 0.00
C GLY A 167 10.05 21.64 0.51
N ASN A 168 9.93 21.47 1.81
CA ASN A 168 10.26 20.21 2.47
C ASN A 168 9.22 19.90 3.58
N PRO A 169 7.92 19.76 3.21
CA PRO A 169 6.87 19.51 4.19
C PRO A 169 7.04 18.15 4.86
N THR A 170 7.69 17.19 4.17
CA THR A 170 7.80 15.80 4.61
C THR A 170 8.80 15.57 5.75
N LYS A 171 9.65 16.56 6.10
CA LYS A 171 10.55 16.45 7.27
C LYS A 171 9.81 16.22 8.59
N LYS A 172 8.59 16.74 8.72
CA LYS A 172 7.79 16.66 9.96
C LYS A 172 6.68 15.62 9.90
N PHE A 173 6.21 15.25 8.70
CA PHE A 173 5.06 14.36 8.53
C PHE A 173 5.24 12.98 9.19
N PRO A 174 6.37 12.27 9.02
CA PRO A 174 6.54 10.97 9.65
C PRO A 174 6.36 11.01 11.17
N ASN A 175 6.80 12.08 11.84
CA ASN A 175 6.65 12.19 13.29
C ASN A 175 5.18 12.20 13.77
N MET A 176 4.24 12.60 12.90
CA MET A 176 2.81 12.64 13.25
C MET A 176 2.20 11.25 13.41
N GLY A 177 2.80 10.23 12.76
CA GLY A 177 2.30 8.86 12.77
C GLY A 177 2.95 7.95 13.83
N ILE A 178 4.09 8.34 14.44
CA ILE A 178 4.93 7.44 15.24
C ILE A 178 4.16 6.78 16.38
N LYS A 179 3.49 7.55 17.24
CA LYS A 179 2.77 6.99 18.40
C LYS A 179 1.65 6.04 18.01
N ASN A 180 0.86 6.42 17.01
CA ASN A 180 -0.22 5.56 16.52
C ASN A 180 0.34 4.32 15.83
N TYR A 181 1.44 4.46 15.09
CA TYR A 181 2.14 3.33 14.47
C TYR A 181 2.61 2.31 15.51
N VAL A 182 3.30 2.76 16.55
CA VAL A 182 3.78 1.89 17.64
C VAL A 182 2.60 1.17 18.29
N LYS A 183 1.52 1.89 18.60
CA LYS A 183 0.29 1.28 19.15
C LYS A 183 -0.26 0.18 18.23
N GLU A 184 -0.35 0.43 16.92
CA GLU A 184 -0.88 -0.57 15.99
C GLU A 184 0.07 -1.76 15.80
N ILE A 185 1.39 -1.55 15.79
CA ILE A 185 2.39 -2.61 15.68
C ILE A 185 2.37 -3.50 16.94
N LEU A 186 2.34 -2.92 18.13
CA LEU A 186 2.26 -3.69 19.38
C LEU A 186 0.93 -4.45 19.49
N LYS A 187 -0.16 -3.87 19.01
CA LYS A 187 -1.45 -4.58 18.93
C LYS A 187 -1.38 -5.78 17.96
N LEU A 188 -0.70 -5.64 16.82
CA LEU A 188 -0.48 -6.77 15.91
C LEU A 188 0.45 -7.82 16.55
N GLU A 189 1.53 -7.40 17.20
CA GLU A 189 2.42 -8.29 17.95
C GLU A 189 1.64 -9.16 18.94
N LYS A 190 0.77 -8.53 19.74
CA LYS A 190 -0.13 -9.23 20.65
C LYS A 190 -1.13 -10.14 19.92
N THR A 191 -1.67 -9.71 18.76
CA THR A 191 -2.60 -10.52 17.95
C THR A 191 -1.95 -11.84 17.52
N PHE A 192 -0.67 -11.81 17.13
CA PHE A 192 0.05 -12.98 16.63
C PHE A 192 0.78 -13.79 17.74
N SER A 193 0.65 -13.41 19.01
CA SER A 193 1.30 -14.09 20.14
C SER A 193 0.77 -15.49 20.42
N ASP A 194 -0.47 -15.79 20.01
CA ASP A 194 -1.09 -17.12 20.12
C ASP A 194 -0.60 -18.14 19.09
N GLY A 195 0.32 -17.74 18.21
CA GLY A 195 0.90 -18.64 17.21
C GLY A 195 0.14 -18.72 15.89
N ARG A 196 -0.99 -18.01 15.74
CA ARG A 196 -1.76 -18.02 14.48
C ARG A 196 -0.92 -17.69 13.27
N GLU A 197 -1.24 -18.33 12.15
CA GLU A 197 -0.53 -18.15 10.88
C GLU A 197 -1.04 -16.92 10.13
N PHE A 198 -2.36 -16.66 10.18
CA PHE A 198 -3.04 -15.55 9.51
C PHE A 198 -3.89 -14.77 10.48
N PHE A 199 -4.27 -13.53 10.11
CA PHE A 199 -4.98 -12.61 11.00
C PHE A 199 -6.27 -13.21 11.58
N PHE A 200 -7.03 -13.96 10.78
CA PHE A 200 -8.26 -14.67 11.18
C PHE A 200 -8.11 -16.21 11.20
N ASN A 201 -6.90 -16.74 11.43
CA ASN A 201 -6.57 -18.16 11.27
C ASN A 201 -6.79 -18.73 9.86
N SER A 202 -7.20 -17.92 8.93
CA SER A 202 -7.33 -18.22 7.50
C SER A 202 -6.85 -17.01 6.73
N PHE A 203 -6.13 -17.24 5.61
CA PHE A 203 -5.67 -16.14 4.76
C PHE A 203 -6.86 -15.32 4.26
N SER A 204 -6.77 -14.01 4.39
CA SER A 204 -7.87 -13.10 4.17
C SER A 204 -7.42 -11.79 3.49
N HIS A 205 -8.39 -10.94 3.15
CA HIS A 205 -8.13 -9.58 2.65
C HIS A 205 -7.21 -8.78 3.61
N VAL A 206 -7.33 -8.98 4.92
CA VAL A 206 -6.48 -8.29 5.90
C VAL A 206 -5.01 -8.70 5.76
N ASP A 207 -4.73 -9.98 5.51
CA ASP A 207 -3.37 -10.48 5.30
C ASP A 207 -2.75 -9.93 4.01
N ILE A 208 -3.55 -9.77 2.95
CA ILE A 208 -3.14 -9.09 1.72
C ILE A 208 -2.69 -7.65 2.01
N ASN A 209 -3.50 -6.90 2.76
CA ASN A 209 -3.20 -5.52 3.10
C ASN A 209 -1.96 -5.42 3.98
N LEU A 210 -1.83 -6.27 5.01
CA LEU A 210 -0.65 -6.31 5.89
C LEU A 210 0.62 -6.68 5.12
N MET A 211 0.54 -7.61 4.17
CA MET A 211 1.66 -7.93 3.27
C MET A 211 2.15 -6.68 2.52
N CYS A 212 1.24 -5.88 1.99
CA CYS A 212 1.58 -4.65 1.27
C CYS A 212 2.07 -3.54 2.22
N VAL A 213 1.49 -3.44 3.43
CA VAL A 213 1.96 -2.53 4.50
C VAL A 213 3.40 -2.82 4.85
N PHE A 214 3.73 -4.09 5.13
CA PHE A 214 5.07 -4.49 5.56
C PHE A 214 6.09 -4.35 4.42
N ASN A 215 5.70 -4.68 3.20
CA ASN A 215 6.55 -4.38 2.04
C ASN A 215 6.84 -2.88 1.91
N ARG A 216 5.86 -2.01 2.15
CA ARG A 216 6.07 -0.56 2.12
C ARG A 216 7.00 -0.08 3.24
N LEU A 217 7.01 -0.75 4.41
CA LEU A 217 7.97 -0.45 5.47
C LEU A 217 9.42 -0.75 5.02
N ILE A 218 9.63 -1.80 4.21
CA ILE A 218 10.93 -2.06 3.57
C ILE A 218 11.30 -0.88 2.66
N ASP A 219 10.40 -0.48 1.76
CA ASP A 219 10.65 0.60 0.79
C ASP A 219 11.06 1.92 1.47
N VAL A 220 10.60 2.18 2.69
CA VAL A 220 10.91 3.41 3.43
C VAL A 220 11.93 3.23 4.56
N GLY A 221 12.59 2.05 4.64
CA GLY A 221 13.66 1.77 5.60
C GLY A 221 13.18 1.53 7.03
N LEU A 222 11.93 1.11 7.22
CA LEU A 222 11.31 0.86 8.53
C LEU A 222 11.07 -0.63 8.84
N GLU A 223 11.58 -1.57 8.01
CA GLU A 223 11.46 -3.00 8.26
C GLU A 223 11.94 -3.43 9.66
N PRO A 224 13.01 -2.85 10.27
CA PRO A 224 13.44 -3.24 11.61
C PRO A 224 12.38 -3.03 12.70
N THR A 225 11.31 -2.30 12.43
CA THR A 225 10.20 -2.13 13.37
C THR A 225 9.25 -3.32 13.45
N ILE A 226 9.29 -4.20 12.44
CA ILE A 226 8.47 -5.42 12.33
C ILE A 226 9.32 -6.70 12.23
N LEU A 227 10.61 -6.56 12.00
CA LEU A 227 11.55 -7.68 11.88
C LEU A 227 12.65 -7.49 12.93
N SER A 228 12.33 -7.73 14.19
CA SER A 228 13.23 -7.52 15.32
C SER A 228 12.86 -8.40 16.52
N ASN A 229 13.77 -8.45 17.50
CA ASN A 229 13.50 -9.12 18.78
C ASN A 229 12.43 -8.41 19.62
N ARG A 230 12.06 -7.16 19.30
CA ARG A 230 10.97 -6.40 19.93
C ARG A 230 9.59 -6.86 19.46
N THR A 231 9.52 -7.44 18.28
CA THR A 231 8.28 -7.89 17.65
C THR A 231 8.42 -9.31 17.08
N PRO A 232 8.75 -10.33 17.93
CA PRO A 232 9.09 -11.67 17.45
C PRO A 232 7.91 -12.40 16.77
N HIS A 233 6.68 -12.20 17.25
CA HIS A 233 5.51 -12.82 16.65
C HIS A 233 5.15 -12.19 15.31
N LEU A 234 5.27 -10.87 15.21
CA LEU A 234 5.08 -10.15 13.97
C LEU A 234 6.19 -10.47 12.95
N SER A 235 7.43 -10.64 13.43
CA SER A 235 8.56 -11.10 12.60
C SER A 235 8.28 -12.48 11.99
N ARG A 236 7.75 -13.43 12.78
CA ARG A 236 7.32 -14.75 12.30
C ARG A 236 6.23 -14.62 11.23
N TYR A 237 5.18 -13.88 11.53
CA TYR A 237 4.06 -13.64 10.61
C TYR A 237 4.53 -13.03 9.29
N TRP A 238 5.35 -11.98 9.35
CA TRP A 238 5.92 -11.35 8.16
C TRP A 238 6.77 -12.32 7.33
N ASN A 239 7.62 -13.11 7.97
CA ASN A 239 8.41 -14.12 7.28
C ASN A 239 7.53 -15.16 6.56
N ASN A 240 6.42 -15.58 7.18
CA ASN A 240 5.47 -16.50 6.53
C ASN A 240 4.77 -15.86 5.33
N LEU A 241 4.36 -14.59 5.44
CA LEU A 241 3.77 -13.88 4.30
C LEU A 241 4.73 -13.77 3.10
N LYS A 242 6.03 -13.53 3.35
CA LYS A 242 7.06 -13.46 2.30
C LYS A 242 7.25 -14.78 1.53
N LEU A 243 6.90 -15.92 2.12
CA LEU A 243 7.02 -17.24 1.47
C LEU A 243 5.88 -17.53 0.47
N ARG A 244 4.82 -16.73 0.46
CA ARG A 244 3.72 -16.92 -0.47
C ARG A 244 4.12 -16.50 -1.89
N ASP A 245 3.74 -17.29 -2.88
CA ASP A 245 4.01 -16.97 -4.30
C ASP A 245 3.41 -15.62 -4.71
N SER A 246 2.27 -15.26 -4.12
CA SER A 246 1.59 -13.99 -4.38
C SER A 246 2.43 -12.77 -3.98
N TYR A 247 3.31 -12.87 -2.98
CA TYR A 247 4.25 -11.81 -2.62
C TYR A 247 5.23 -11.54 -3.77
N LYS A 248 5.83 -12.58 -4.32
CA LYS A 248 6.72 -12.48 -5.48
C LYS A 248 5.96 -12.02 -6.73
N ILE A 249 4.83 -12.69 -7.05
CA ILE A 249 4.07 -12.45 -8.29
C ILE A 249 3.35 -11.10 -8.26
N GLY A 250 2.74 -10.71 -7.13
CA GLY A 250 1.94 -9.50 -7.00
C GLY A 250 2.74 -8.24 -6.64
N ILE A 251 3.92 -8.40 -6.04
CA ILE A 251 4.72 -7.27 -5.52
C ILE A 251 6.12 -7.25 -6.15
N LEU A 252 6.99 -8.23 -5.86
CA LEU A 252 8.41 -8.13 -6.21
C LEU A 252 8.66 -8.08 -7.72
N ASN A 253 7.91 -8.82 -8.52
CA ASN A 253 8.04 -8.82 -10.00
C ASN A 253 7.67 -7.48 -10.65
N TYR A 254 7.19 -6.49 -9.87
CA TYR A 254 6.85 -5.15 -10.33
C TYR A 254 7.85 -4.07 -9.92
N TYR A 255 8.92 -4.45 -9.23
CA TYR A 255 10.07 -3.58 -9.05
C TYR A 255 10.94 -3.67 -10.31
N THR A 256 10.81 -2.67 -11.17
CA THR A 256 11.63 -2.53 -12.37
C THR A 256 12.89 -1.74 -12.03
N GLU A 257 13.85 -1.71 -12.97
CA GLU A 257 15.08 -0.94 -12.83
C GLU A 257 14.85 0.51 -12.38
N LYS A 258 13.71 1.11 -12.81
CA LYS A 258 13.36 2.48 -12.42
C LYS A 258 12.98 2.58 -10.96
N GLU A 259 12.11 1.70 -10.48
CA GLU A 259 11.70 1.67 -9.08
C GLU A 259 12.88 1.33 -8.16
N GLU A 260 13.69 0.34 -8.53
CA GLU A 260 14.89 -0.05 -7.79
C GLU A 260 15.91 1.09 -7.67
N LYS A 261 16.16 1.80 -8.77
CA LYS A 261 17.04 2.97 -8.77
C LYS A 261 16.54 4.07 -7.85
N VAL A 262 15.25 4.37 -7.87
CA VAL A 262 14.65 5.40 -7.01
C VAL A 262 14.79 5.02 -5.53
N LEU A 263 14.50 3.75 -5.18
CA LEU A 263 14.64 3.24 -3.82
C LEU A 263 16.09 3.29 -3.35
N HIS A 264 17.03 2.82 -4.18
CA HIS A 264 18.45 2.88 -3.85
C HIS A 264 18.92 4.31 -3.57
N GLU A 265 18.59 5.27 -4.44
CA GLU A 265 18.96 6.66 -4.24
C GLU A 265 18.28 7.29 -3.02
N PHE A 266 17.04 6.89 -2.72
CA PHE A 266 16.33 7.32 -1.51
C PHE A 266 17.05 6.81 -0.26
N HIS A 267 17.37 5.53 -0.17
CA HIS A 267 18.06 4.93 0.98
C HIS A 267 19.44 5.50 1.23
N MET A 268 20.20 5.82 0.17
CA MET A 268 21.51 6.47 0.30
C MET A 268 21.44 7.87 0.93
N ASN A 269 20.30 8.55 0.81
CA ASN A 269 20.11 9.93 1.29
C ASN A 269 19.13 10.05 2.47
N ASN A 270 18.50 8.96 2.88
CA ASN A 270 17.53 8.97 3.98
C ASN A 270 18.24 8.88 5.33
N ASP A 271 17.84 9.71 6.29
CA ASP A 271 18.32 9.61 7.66
C ASP A 271 17.49 8.55 8.44
N SER A 272 18.12 7.88 9.40
CA SER A 272 17.47 6.88 10.25
C SER A 272 16.60 7.48 11.36
N SER A 273 16.45 8.79 11.42
CA SER A 273 15.87 9.49 12.57
C SER A 273 14.43 9.08 12.90
N VAL A 274 13.65 8.69 11.88
CA VAL A 274 12.28 8.17 12.07
C VAL A 274 12.31 6.78 12.66
N LEU A 275 13.18 5.90 12.14
CA LEU A 275 13.38 4.54 12.66
C LEU A 275 13.80 4.57 14.13
N ASP A 276 14.82 5.37 14.46
CA ASP A 276 15.33 5.50 15.84
C ASP A 276 14.25 5.96 16.82
N LYS A 277 13.40 6.92 16.39
CA LYS A 277 12.26 7.39 17.21
C LYS A 277 11.21 6.31 17.42
N ILE A 278 10.90 5.51 16.39
CA ILE A 278 9.93 4.42 16.49
C ILE A 278 10.45 3.35 17.44
N LEU A 279 11.71 2.91 17.28
CA LEU A 279 12.31 1.90 18.14
C LEU A 279 12.36 2.36 19.60
N LYS A 280 12.75 3.62 19.84
CA LYS A 280 12.70 4.22 21.18
C LYS A 280 11.30 4.25 21.78
N GLU A 281 10.28 4.58 20.98
CA GLU A 281 8.88 4.62 21.46
C GLU A 281 8.38 3.20 21.78
N ILE A 282 8.78 2.16 21.03
CA ILE A 282 8.48 0.76 21.34
C ILE A 282 9.09 0.40 22.69
N ASP A 283 10.38 0.68 22.90
CA ASP A 283 11.09 0.37 24.16
C ASP A 283 10.43 1.08 25.38
N LEU A 284 9.90 2.28 25.20
CA LEU A 284 9.21 3.03 26.27
C LEU A 284 7.86 2.44 26.66
N VAL A 285 7.13 1.84 25.72
CA VAL A 285 5.82 1.20 26.01
C VAL A 285 6.04 -0.12 26.76
N GLU A 286 7.03 -0.93 26.33
CA GLU A 286 7.34 -2.21 26.99
C GLU A 286 7.79 -2.07 28.44
N VAL A 287 8.41 -0.94 28.81
CA VAL A 287 8.84 -0.67 30.21
C VAL A 287 7.67 -0.29 31.12
N ASN A 288 6.54 0.18 30.55
CA ASN A 288 5.39 0.70 31.30
C ASN A 288 4.21 -0.30 31.36
N GLU A 289 4.29 -1.47 30.71
CA GLU A 289 3.38 -2.61 30.84
C GLU A 289 3.95 -3.69 31.80
#